data_1ad133821221991406ac2b4d311b7d00
#
_entry.id   1ad133821221991406ac2b4d311b7d00
#
_cell.length_a   1.000
_cell.length_b   1.000
_cell.length_c   1.000
_cell.angle_alpha   90.00
_cell.angle_beta   90.00
_cell.angle_gamma   90.00
#
_symmetry.space_group_name_H-M   'P 1'
#
loop_
_entity.id
_entity.type
_entity.pdbx_description
1 polymer ?
#
loop_
_entity_poly.entity_id
_entity_poly.type
_entity_poly.pdbx_seq_one_letter_code
_entity_poly.pdbx_strand_id
1 'polypeptide(L)'
;MNGLGRIVIYHTSDIHARLGFGDRLASLVEPGALLVDSGDALAGSSVFYVRDERVATDLARARYSALAVGNREFHYLHRLFLARARKLPAPLVCSNVIDVWRREPVFARELVVRAENTDVRIVALLVPQYRTGSGWEKIFGWRFLAPDVALAEMFDGAQLMPTIVLSHLGLDADRDVAQRWPQLAAILGGHTHETLPQPEMVNNIPIAHPGAYAAHVGRLELIVENGGTRLAAYELMPLL
;
A
#
# COMPACT_ATOMS: atom_id res chain seq x y z
N MET A 1 -2.61 -21.58 23.81
CA MET A 1 -3.73 -20.63 23.96
C MET A 1 -3.67 -19.72 22.75
N ASN A 2 -4.47 -19.99 21.71
CA ASN A 2 -4.57 -19.11 20.54
C ASN A 2 -5.42 -17.90 20.98
N GLY A 3 -4.75 -16.85 21.43
CA GLY A 3 -5.42 -15.59 21.74
C GLY A 3 -5.99 -15.00 20.44
N LEU A 4 -7.20 -14.44 20.52
CA LEU A 4 -7.79 -13.62 19.49
C LEU A 4 -6.84 -12.44 19.22
N GLY A 5 -6.28 -12.35 18.02
CA GLY A 5 -5.49 -11.19 17.57
C GLY A 5 -6.43 -10.13 17.00
N ARG A 6 -6.15 -8.85 17.29
CA ARG A 6 -6.86 -7.71 16.71
C ARG A 6 -5.88 -6.91 15.89
N ILE A 7 -6.27 -6.53 14.68
CA ILE A 7 -5.50 -5.66 13.80
C ILE A 7 -6.38 -4.48 13.42
N VAL A 8 -5.95 -3.27 13.75
CA VAL A 8 -6.60 -2.03 13.33
C VAL A 8 -5.71 -1.30 12.35
N ILE A 9 -6.29 -0.89 11.23
CA ILE A 9 -5.57 -0.23 10.14
C ILE A 9 -6.34 0.99 9.71
N TYR A 10 -5.63 2.11 9.64
CA TYR A 10 -6.08 3.32 8.99
C TYR A 10 -5.44 3.38 7.60
N HIS A 11 -6.26 3.66 6.60
CA HIS A 11 -5.86 3.58 5.20
C HIS A 11 -6.22 4.84 4.44
N THR A 12 -5.24 5.44 3.78
CA THR A 12 -5.40 6.50 2.77
C THR A 12 -4.89 6.02 1.42
N SER A 13 -5.28 6.71 0.36
CA SER A 13 -4.82 6.49 -1.00
C SER A 13 -4.93 7.76 -1.83
N ASP A 14 -4.14 7.88 -2.88
CA ASP A 14 -4.28 8.91 -3.91
C ASP A 14 -4.36 10.34 -3.32
N ILE A 15 -3.51 10.63 -2.35
CA ILE A 15 -3.46 11.94 -1.68
C ILE A 15 -3.11 13.06 -2.66
N HIS A 16 -2.31 12.77 -3.71
CA HIS A 16 -1.97 13.68 -4.79
C HIS A 16 -1.46 15.04 -4.29
N ALA A 17 -0.53 15.02 -3.35
CA ALA A 17 0.09 16.18 -2.74
C ALA A 17 -0.91 17.15 -2.06
N ARG A 18 -2.10 16.69 -1.69
CA ARG A 18 -3.02 17.47 -0.86
C ARG A 18 -2.37 17.78 0.47
N LEU A 19 -2.58 18.98 0.98
CA LEU A 19 -1.97 19.45 2.23
C LEU A 19 -3.03 19.65 3.31
N GLY A 20 -2.57 19.69 4.58
CA GLY A 20 -3.37 20.08 5.73
C GLY A 20 -4.08 18.93 6.46
N PHE A 21 -3.83 17.68 6.09
CA PHE A 21 -4.48 16.52 6.72
C PHE A 21 -3.66 15.88 7.87
N GLY A 22 -2.35 16.14 7.92
CA GLY A 22 -1.42 15.39 8.76
C GLY A 22 -1.76 15.37 10.25
N ASP A 23 -2.05 16.55 10.84
CA ASP A 23 -2.36 16.64 12.26
C ASP A 23 -3.72 16.01 12.60
N ARG A 24 -4.74 16.20 11.73
CA ARG A 24 -6.05 15.57 11.89
C ARG A 24 -5.93 14.04 11.82
N LEU A 25 -5.22 13.53 10.82
CA LEU A 25 -5.02 12.08 10.67
C LEU A 25 -4.28 11.51 11.87
N ALA A 26 -3.23 12.17 12.34
CA ALA A 26 -2.50 11.76 13.55
C ALA A 26 -3.40 11.68 14.80
N SER A 27 -4.40 12.55 14.90
CA SER A 27 -5.35 12.55 16.02
C SER A 27 -6.43 11.46 15.94
N LEU A 28 -6.68 10.92 14.75
CA LEU A 28 -7.65 9.85 14.53
C LEU A 28 -7.06 8.46 14.78
N VAL A 29 -5.75 8.29 14.50
CA VAL A 29 -5.09 6.98 14.61
C VAL A 29 -4.94 6.56 16.06
N GLU A 30 -5.58 5.47 16.45
CA GLU A 30 -5.52 4.92 17.80
C GLU A 30 -4.15 4.27 18.10
N PRO A 31 -3.70 4.26 19.37
CA PRO A 31 -2.44 3.61 19.74
C PRO A 31 -2.41 2.13 19.35
N GLY A 32 -1.30 1.69 18.75
CA GLY A 32 -1.13 0.31 18.31
C GLY A 32 -1.74 -0.02 16.94
N ALA A 33 -2.50 0.91 16.34
CA ALA A 33 -3.00 0.77 14.98
C ALA A 33 -1.90 1.03 13.94
N LEU A 34 -2.06 0.44 12.76
CA LEU A 34 -1.24 0.75 11.58
C LEU A 34 -1.88 1.90 10.82
N LEU A 35 -1.05 2.78 10.27
CA LEU A 35 -1.47 3.76 9.28
C LEU A 35 -0.70 3.49 7.98
N VAL A 36 -1.42 3.27 6.88
CA VAL A 36 -0.84 2.91 5.59
C VAL A 36 -1.43 3.74 4.45
N ASP A 37 -0.67 3.84 3.35
CA ASP A 37 -1.12 4.50 2.13
C ASP A 37 -0.91 3.58 0.92
N SER A 38 -1.89 3.50 0.04
CA SER A 38 -1.87 2.63 -1.14
C SER A 38 -1.30 3.29 -2.40
N GLY A 39 -0.50 4.35 -2.22
CA GLY A 39 0.24 5.01 -3.30
C GLY A 39 -0.41 6.28 -3.83
N ASP A 40 0.34 6.98 -4.67
CA ASP A 40 0.00 8.29 -5.23
C ASP A 40 -0.19 9.40 -4.17
N ALA A 41 0.59 9.35 -3.08
CA ALA A 41 0.60 10.39 -2.08
C ALA A 41 1.30 11.67 -2.58
N LEU A 42 2.30 11.56 -3.44
CA LEU A 42 3.17 12.65 -3.87
C LEU A 42 2.62 13.47 -5.04
N ALA A 43 3.32 14.57 -5.35
CA ALA A 43 3.16 15.33 -6.59
C ALA A 43 3.99 14.70 -7.73
N GLY A 44 3.72 15.16 -8.96
CA GLY A 44 4.46 14.70 -10.15
C GLY A 44 3.89 13.45 -10.80
N SER A 45 4.74 12.66 -11.41
CA SER A 45 4.38 11.40 -12.09
C SER A 45 5.61 10.53 -12.31
N SER A 46 5.45 9.37 -12.95
CA SER A 46 6.55 8.48 -13.35
C SER A 46 7.58 9.13 -14.30
N VAL A 47 7.25 10.25 -14.95
CA VAL A 47 8.11 11.00 -15.87
C VAL A 47 8.37 12.45 -15.44
N PHE A 48 7.56 13.01 -14.56
CA PHE A 48 7.65 14.39 -14.13
C PHE A 48 8.05 14.48 -12.64
N TYR A 49 9.28 14.93 -12.39
CA TYR A 49 9.85 15.06 -11.04
C TYR A 49 9.52 16.41 -10.42
N VAL A 50 8.93 16.38 -9.23
CA VAL A 50 8.72 17.56 -8.37
C VAL A 50 9.80 17.58 -7.29
N ARG A 51 10.54 18.70 -7.22
CA ARG A 51 11.65 18.84 -6.29
C ARG A 51 11.19 19.08 -4.86
N ASP A 52 10.14 19.85 -4.67
CA ASP A 52 9.59 20.21 -3.35
C ASP A 52 8.32 19.41 -3.07
N GLU A 53 8.46 18.34 -2.32
CA GLU A 53 7.37 17.46 -1.90
C GLU A 53 6.79 17.97 -0.56
N ARG A 54 6.02 19.06 -0.62
CA ARG A 54 5.46 19.71 0.59
C ARG A 54 4.58 18.76 1.40
N VAL A 55 3.92 17.80 0.76
CA VAL A 55 3.09 16.78 1.42
C VAL A 55 3.89 15.88 2.36
N ALA A 56 5.21 15.76 2.18
CA ALA A 56 6.06 14.97 3.06
C ALA A 56 5.98 15.45 4.53
N THR A 57 5.68 16.72 4.76
CA THR A 57 5.46 17.25 6.12
C THR A 57 4.19 16.70 6.76
N ASP A 58 3.09 16.63 6.00
CA ASP A 58 1.83 16.04 6.48
C ASP A 58 1.98 14.53 6.71
N LEU A 59 2.66 13.83 5.77
CA LEU A 59 2.96 12.41 5.93
C LEU A 59 3.81 12.14 7.19
N ALA A 60 4.79 13.00 7.48
CA ALA A 60 5.62 12.89 8.68
C ALA A 60 4.82 13.10 9.97
N ARG A 61 3.90 14.06 9.99
CA ARG A 61 3.02 14.33 11.13
C ARG A 61 2.06 13.17 11.39
N ALA A 62 1.50 12.60 10.33
CA ALA A 62 0.60 11.46 10.41
C ALA A 62 1.27 10.17 10.88
N ARG A 63 2.60 10.00 10.71
CA ARG A 63 3.40 8.84 11.15
C ARG A 63 3.00 7.54 10.48
N TYR A 64 3.01 7.50 9.16
CA TYR A 64 2.72 6.29 8.41
C TYR A 64 3.64 5.12 8.76
N SER A 65 3.07 3.93 8.87
CA SER A 65 3.79 2.66 9.07
C SER A 65 4.42 2.16 7.76
N ALA A 66 3.73 2.38 6.64
CA ALA A 66 4.19 2.02 5.29
C ALA A 66 3.48 2.87 4.24
N LEU A 67 4.17 3.11 3.12
CA LEU A 67 3.64 3.75 1.93
C LEU A 67 3.85 2.81 0.74
N ALA A 68 2.80 2.52 -0.02
CA ALA A 68 2.96 1.82 -1.29
C ALA A 68 3.55 2.75 -2.35
N VAL A 69 4.25 2.17 -3.32
CA VAL A 69 4.69 2.90 -4.50
C VAL A 69 3.53 2.96 -5.49
N GLY A 70 2.98 4.15 -5.71
CA GLY A 70 2.07 4.47 -6.81
C GLY A 70 2.79 5.10 -8.00
N ASN A 71 2.05 5.56 -9.00
CA ASN A 71 2.60 6.20 -10.20
C ASN A 71 3.38 7.49 -9.88
N ARG A 72 3.06 8.14 -8.75
CA ARG A 72 3.66 9.41 -8.34
C ARG A 72 4.90 9.23 -7.47
N GLU A 73 4.97 8.14 -6.70
CA GLU A 73 6.20 7.73 -6.02
C GLU A 73 7.21 7.19 -7.02
N PHE A 74 6.76 6.36 -7.98
CA PHE A 74 7.61 5.77 -9.01
C PHE A 74 8.18 6.83 -9.97
N HIS A 75 9.40 6.61 -10.45
CA HIS A 75 10.01 7.38 -11.55
C HIS A 75 10.90 6.47 -12.40
N TYR A 76 10.80 6.57 -13.72
CA TYR A 76 11.62 5.76 -14.63
C TYR A 76 13.11 5.91 -14.41
N LEU A 77 13.59 7.13 -14.11
CA LEU A 77 15.01 7.38 -13.83
C LEU A 77 15.34 7.08 -12.37
N HIS A 78 16.19 6.10 -12.11
CA HIS A 78 16.63 5.67 -10.78
C HIS A 78 17.06 6.83 -9.87
N ARG A 79 17.86 7.79 -10.40
CA ARG A 79 18.31 8.94 -9.62
C ARG A 79 17.14 9.75 -9.05
N LEU A 80 16.11 9.96 -9.87
CA LEU A 80 14.96 10.77 -9.47
C LEU A 80 14.05 9.99 -8.53
N PHE A 81 13.85 8.68 -8.78
CA PHE A 81 13.12 7.83 -7.84
C PHE A 81 13.81 7.79 -6.47
N LEU A 82 15.12 7.54 -6.44
CA LEU A 82 15.89 7.54 -5.20
C LEU A 82 15.85 8.90 -4.47
N ALA A 83 15.94 10.01 -5.20
CA ALA A 83 15.84 11.35 -4.64
C ALA A 83 14.45 11.61 -4.03
N ARG A 84 13.39 11.06 -4.62
CA ARG A 84 12.01 11.14 -4.12
C ARG A 84 11.82 10.24 -2.89
N ALA A 85 12.25 8.98 -2.96
CA ALA A 85 12.14 8.02 -1.87
C ALA A 85 12.82 8.51 -0.58
N ARG A 86 13.97 9.17 -0.68
CA ARG A 86 14.69 9.73 0.48
C ARG A 86 13.96 10.86 1.21
N LYS A 87 12.95 11.45 0.63
CA LYS A 87 12.15 12.52 1.25
C LYS A 87 10.93 11.99 1.97
N LEU A 88 10.58 10.75 1.75
CA LEU A 88 9.42 10.13 2.37
C LEU A 88 9.73 9.73 3.81
N PRO A 89 8.83 10.01 4.74
CA PRO A 89 9.07 9.81 6.18
C PRO A 89 8.75 8.39 6.66
N ALA A 90 8.35 7.49 5.74
CA ALA A 90 7.99 6.11 6.04
C ALA A 90 8.59 5.15 5.00
N PRO A 91 8.72 3.84 5.32
CA PRO A 91 9.20 2.85 4.37
C PRO A 91 8.31 2.77 3.13
N LEU A 92 8.95 2.78 1.95
CA LEU A 92 8.29 2.45 0.68
C LEU A 92 8.26 0.94 0.50
N VAL A 93 7.09 0.44 0.08
CA VAL A 93 6.88 -0.99 -0.22
C VAL A 93 6.42 -1.14 -1.66
N CYS A 94 7.02 -2.08 -2.39
CA CYS A 94 6.57 -2.48 -3.72
C CYS A 94 7.04 -3.90 -4.04
N SER A 95 6.13 -4.84 -4.13
CA SER A 95 6.44 -6.27 -4.28
C SER A 95 6.69 -6.69 -5.72
N ASN A 96 6.09 -5.99 -6.68
CA ASN A 96 6.09 -6.37 -8.09
C ASN A 96 6.99 -5.54 -9.00
N VAL A 97 7.83 -4.66 -8.43
CA VAL A 97 8.85 -3.93 -9.20
C VAL A 97 10.23 -4.38 -8.74
N ILE A 98 11.09 -4.74 -9.70
CA ILE A 98 12.47 -5.18 -9.45
C ILE A 98 13.43 -4.20 -10.14
N ASP A 99 14.40 -3.70 -9.39
CA ASP A 99 15.53 -2.96 -9.94
C ASP A 99 16.57 -3.97 -10.46
N VAL A 100 16.65 -4.12 -11.79
CA VAL A 100 17.58 -5.08 -12.42
C VAL A 100 19.00 -4.54 -12.57
N TRP A 101 19.24 -3.28 -12.25
CA TRP A 101 20.56 -2.66 -12.33
C TRP A 101 21.25 -2.50 -10.98
N ARG A 102 20.49 -2.45 -9.89
CA ARG A 102 21.02 -2.21 -8.55
C ARG A 102 21.04 -3.50 -7.74
N ARG A 103 22.02 -3.59 -6.86
CA ARG A 103 22.09 -4.69 -5.89
C ARG A 103 21.25 -4.38 -4.64
N GLU A 104 21.08 -3.09 -4.33
CA GLU A 104 20.28 -2.63 -3.18
C GLU A 104 18.97 -2.04 -3.69
N PRO A 105 17.80 -2.54 -3.23
CA PRO A 105 16.51 -2.02 -3.64
C PRO A 105 16.29 -0.60 -3.09
N VAL A 106 15.55 0.22 -3.85
CA VAL A 106 15.12 1.56 -3.43
C VAL A 106 13.92 1.48 -2.47
N PHE A 107 13.25 0.35 -2.43
CA PHE A 107 12.06 0.04 -1.65
C PHE A 107 12.14 -1.39 -1.11
N ALA A 108 11.36 -1.69 -0.08
CA ALA A 108 11.17 -3.05 0.40
C ALA A 108 10.16 -3.79 -0.50
N ARG A 109 10.36 -5.09 -0.74
CA ARG A 109 9.36 -5.91 -1.45
C ARG A 109 8.23 -6.36 -0.53
N GLU A 110 8.50 -6.50 0.75
CA GLU A 110 7.55 -6.73 1.83
C GLU A 110 8.01 -6.04 3.10
N LEU A 111 7.11 -5.85 4.03
CA LEU A 111 7.40 -5.31 5.34
C LEU A 111 6.59 -6.08 6.38
N VAL A 112 7.24 -6.53 7.45
CA VAL A 112 6.54 -7.07 8.62
C VAL A 112 6.45 -5.97 9.67
N VAL A 113 5.23 -5.64 10.07
CA VAL A 113 4.93 -4.60 11.06
C VAL A 113 4.13 -5.18 12.21
N ARG A 114 4.23 -4.57 13.37
CA ARG A 114 3.50 -4.98 14.56
C ARG A 114 2.24 -4.14 14.75
N ALA A 115 1.07 -4.78 14.69
CA ALA A 115 -0.21 -4.20 15.08
C ALA A 115 -0.60 -4.75 16.46
N GLU A 116 -0.56 -3.92 17.50
CA GLU A 116 -0.72 -4.37 18.90
C GLU A 116 0.20 -5.59 19.21
N ASN A 117 -0.39 -6.77 19.27
CA ASN A 117 0.31 -8.03 19.59
C ASN A 117 0.41 -8.98 18.39
N THR A 118 0.04 -8.52 17.17
CA THR A 118 0.00 -9.35 15.96
C THR A 118 1.01 -8.84 14.94
N ASP A 119 1.86 -9.74 14.43
CA ASP A 119 2.72 -9.43 13.29
C ASP A 119 1.90 -9.52 12.00
N VAL A 120 2.03 -8.50 11.17
CA VAL A 120 1.28 -8.33 9.92
C VAL A 120 2.27 -8.15 8.79
N ARG A 121 2.14 -8.95 7.73
CA ARG A 121 2.87 -8.76 6.49
C ARG A 121 2.15 -7.73 5.63
N ILE A 122 2.87 -6.74 5.18
CA ILE A 122 2.45 -5.78 4.17
C ILE A 122 3.19 -6.10 2.86
N VAL A 123 2.44 -6.29 1.79
CA VAL A 123 2.92 -6.35 0.41
C VAL A 123 2.25 -5.22 -0.37
N ALA A 124 2.89 -4.72 -1.43
CA ALA A 124 2.32 -3.63 -2.20
C ALA A 124 2.48 -3.88 -3.70
N LEU A 125 1.44 -3.55 -4.47
CA LEU A 125 1.37 -3.82 -5.90
C LEU A 125 1.15 -2.51 -6.67
N LEU A 126 2.08 -2.22 -7.58
CA LEU A 126 1.97 -1.11 -8.53
C LEU A 126 1.45 -1.62 -9.87
N VAL A 127 0.57 -0.86 -10.52
CA VAL A 127 0.15 -1.14 -11.90
C VAL A 127 1.38 -1.17 -12.81
N PRO A 128 1.60 -2.27 -13.58
CA PRO A 128 2.76 -2.39 -14.46
C PRO A 128 2.80 -1.27 -15.51
N GLN A 129 3.89 -0.53 -15.59
CA GLN A 129 4.04 0.59 -16.52
C GLN A 129 4.41 0.13 -17.93
N TYR A 130 4.90 -1.10 -18.07
CA TYR A 130 5.19 -1.77 -19.34
C TYR A 130 5.33 -3.28 -19.12
N ARG A 131 5.31 -4.03 -20.20
CA ARG A 131 5.41 -5.50 -20.14
C ARG A 131 6.82 -5.94 -19.74
N THR A 132 6.92 -6.94 -18.87
CA THR A 132 8.16 -7.65 -18.54
C THR A 132 8.86 -8.13 -19.81
N GLY A 133 10.18 -7.98 -19.86
CA GLY A 133 11.00 -8.35 -21.02
C GLY A 133 10.92 -7.38 -22.21
N SER A 134 10.22 -6.27 -22.08
CA SER A 134 10.17 -5.23 -23.12
C SER A 134 11.53 -4.48 -23.26
N GLY A 135 11.72 -3.76 -24.37
CA GLY A 135 12.89 -2.90 -24.53
C GLY A 135 13.04 -1.84 -23.45
N TRP A 136 11.94 -1.39 -22.86
CA TRP A 136 11.92 -0.41 -21.77
C TRP A 136 12.58 -0.92 -20.49
N GLU A 137 12.47 -2.23 -20.20
CA GLU A 137 13.19 -2.86 -19.08
C GLU A 137 14.70 -2.66 -19.19
N LYS A 138 15.25 -2.82 -20.41
CA LYS A 138 16.68 -2.62 -20.66
C LYS A 138 17.09 -1.16 -20.55
N ILE A 139 16.21 -0.24 -20.98
CA ILE A 139 16.48 1.21 -20.99
C ILE A 139 16.39 1.80 -19.57
N PHE A 140 15.40 1.40 -18.79
CA PHE A 140 15.15 1.99 -17.47
C PHE A 140 15.61 1.13 -16.30
N GLY A 141 15.90 -0.16 -16.51
CA GLY A 141 16.35 -1.06 -15.45
C GLY A 141 15.28 -1.47 -14.43
N TRP A 142 14.01 -1.25 -14.75
CA TRP A 142 12.88 -1.68 -13.92
C TRP A 142 12.18 -2.87 -14.58
N ARG A 143 11.93 -3.92 -13.79
CA ARG A 143 11.11 -5.06 -14.21
C ARG A 143 9.80 -5.04 -13.44
N PHE A 144 8.68 -5.02 -14.16
CA PHE A 144 7.35 -5.11 -13.57
C PHE A 144 6.85 -6.54 -13.68
N LEU A 145 6.72 -7.22 -12.55
CA LEU A 145 6.10 -8.53 -12.47
C LEU A 145 4.57 -8.40 -12.53
N ALA A 146 3.91 -9.40 -13.11
CA ALA A 146 2.47 -9.51 -12.93
C ALA A 146 2.14 -9.69 -11.44
N PRO A 147 1.01 -9.15 -10.95
CA PRO A 147 0.63 -9.26 -9.53
C PRO A 147 0.69 -10.68 -8.98
N ASP A 148 0.19 -11.65 -9.74
CA ASP A 148 0.21 -13.06 -9.33
C ASP A 148 1.62 -13.63 -9.18
N VAL A 149 2.54 -13.26 -10.07
CA VAL A 149 3.94 -13.71 -9.99
C VAL A 149 4.59 -13.14 -8.73
N ALA A 150 4.35 -11.86 -8.44
CA ALA A 150 4.89 -11.23 -7.25
C ALA A 150 4.33 -11.84 -5.97
N LEU A 151 3.02 -12.07 -5.91
CA LEU A 151 2.38 -12.69 -4.74
C LEU A 151 2.85 -14.14 -4.56
N ALA A 152 2.97 -14.93 -5.64
CA ALA A 152 3.50 -16.29 -5.56
C ALA A 152 4.91 -16.31 -4.94
N GLU A 153 5.80 -15.40 -5.36
CA GLU A 153 7.14 -15.29 -4.77
C GLU A 153 7.10 -14.90 -3.29
N MET A 154 6.14 -14.04 -2.87
CA MET A 154 6.00 -13.60 -1.47
C MET A 154 5.42 -14.69 -0.57
N PHE A 155 4.63 -15.61 -1.11
CA PHE A 155 4.04 -16.72 -0.36
C PHE A 155 4.86 -18.01 -0.40
N ASP A 156 5.85 -18.12 -1.30
CA ASP A 156 6.69 -19.32 -1.40
C ASP A 156 7.54 -19.50 -0.14
N GLY A 157 7.29 -20.61 0.59
CA GLY A 157 7.95 -20.91 1.86
C GLY A 157 7.72 -19.92 3.00
N ALA A 158 6.79 -18.98 2.82
CA ALA A 158 6.54 -17.92 3.80
C ALA A 158 5.83 -18.45 5.06
N GLN A 159 6.18 -17.86 6.21
CA GLN A 159 5.46 -18.11 7.46
C GLN A 159 4.01 -17.62 7.34
N LEU A 160 3.06 -18.43 7.85
CA LEU A 160 1.66 -18.05 7.92
C LEU A 160 1.47 -16.87 8.88
N MET A 161 1.09 -15.73 8.33
CA MET A 161 0.71 -14.54 9.09
C MET A 161 -0.31 -13.72 8.28
N PRO A 162 -1.14 -12.90 8.93
CA PRO A 162 -2.04 -11.99 8.21
C PRO A 162 -1.28 -11.16 7.18
N THR A 163 -1.65 -11.28 5.90
CA THR A 163 -1.02 -10.54 4.80
C THR A 163 -1.98 -9.54 4.21
N ILE A 164 -1.60 -8.28 4.22
CA ILE A 164 -2.38 -7.16 3.68
C ILE A 164 -1.71 -6.67 2.41
N VAL A 165 -2.50 -6.50 1.37
CA VAL A 165 -2.05 -5.92 0.10
C VAL A 165 -2.40 -4.43 0.09
N LEU A 166 -1.39 -3.57 -0.06
CA LEU A 166 -1.57 -2.18 -0.46
C LEU A 166 -1.57 -2.16 -1.99
N SER A 167 -2.72 -1.98 -2.59
CA SER A 167 -2.88 -2.12 -4.03
C SER A 167 -2.98 -0.77 -4.72
N HIS A 168 -2.08 -0.52 -5.66
CA HIS A 168 -2.20 0.60 -6.61
C HIS A 168 -2.49 0.07 -8.01
N LEU A 169 -3.45 -0.88 -8.11
CA LEU A 169 -3.86 -1.52 -9.36
C LEU A 169 -5.22 -1.02 -9.86
N GLY A 170 -6.08 -0.57 -8.95
CA GLY A 170 -7.49 -0.22 -9.20
C GLY A 170 -8.45 -1.35 -8.85
N LEU A 171 -9.72 -0.98 -8.62
CA LEU A 171 -10.74 -1.82 -7.99
C LEU A 171 -11.00 -3.14 -8.75
N ASP A 172 -11.06 -3.11 -10.10
CA ASP A 172 -11.30 -4.33 -10.88
C ASP A 172 -10.15 -5.34 -10.74
N ALA A 173 -8.91 -4.86 -10.75
CA ALA A 173 -7.75 -5.71 -10.54
C ALA A 173 -7.68 -6.24 -9.09
N ASP A 174 -8.15 -5.47 -8.11
CA ASP A 174 -8.22 -5.87 -6.71
C ASP A 174 -9.21 -7.03 -6.50
N ARG A 175 -10.36 -7.00 -7.21
CA ARG A 175 -11.33 -8.12 -7.24
C ARG A 175 -10.68 -9.40 -7.79
N ASP A 176 -9.94 -9.27 -8.89
CA ASP A 176 -9.22 -10.38 -9.51
C ASP A 176 -8.14 -10.95 -8.57
N VAL A 177 -7.41 -10.11 -7.86
CA VAL A 177 -6.42 -10.55 -6.86
C VAL A 177 -7.11 -11.28 -5.70
N ALA A 178 -8.17 -10.72 -5.13
CA ALA A 178 -8.93 -11.35 -4.03
C ALA A 178 -9.51 -12.71 -4.44
N GLN A 179 -9.93 -12.85 -5.71
CA GLN A 179 -10.47 -14.10 -6.21
C GLN A 179 -9.40 -15.20 -6.30
N ARG A 180 -8.18 -14.86 -6.68
CA ARG A 180 -7.08 -15.82 -6.88
C ARG A 180 -6.27 -16.09 -5.63
N TRP A 181 -6.29 -15.19 -4.64
CA TRP A 181 -5.46 -15.25 -3.43
C TRP A 181 -6.32 -15.26 -2.16
N PRO A 182 -7.11 -16.33 -1.90
CA PRO A 182 -8.07 -16.37 -0.80
C PRO A 182 -7.43 -16.38 0.61
N GLN A 183 -6.10 -16.50 0.71
CA GLN A 183 -5.33 -16.45 1.96
C GLN A 183 -4.98 -15.01 2.40
N LEU A 184 -5.30 -13.98 1.61
CA LEU A 184 -5.08 -12.60 1.98
C LEU A 184 -6.01 -12.18 3.13
N ALA A 185 -5.52 -11.31 4.01
CA ALA A 185 -6.29 -10.76 5.11
C ALA A 185 -7.17 -9.58 4.69
N ALA A 186 -6.65 -8.71 3.79
CA ALA A 186 -7.36 -7.57 3.23
C ALA A 186 -6.63 -7.05 2.00
N ILE A 187 -7.36 -6.32 1.14
CA ILE A 187 -6.81 -5.48 0.07
C ILE A 187 -7.24 -4.03 0.34
N LEU A 188 -6.26 -3.16 0.44
CA LEU A 188 -6.43 -1.72 0.61
C LEU A 188 -6.00 -1.05 -0.68
N GLY A 189 -6.98 -0.58 -1.45
CA GLY A 189 -6.81 -0.21 -2.84
C GLY A 189 -6.77 1.30 -3.10
N GLY A 190 -6.27 1.66 -4.29
CA GLY A 190 -6.19 3.01 -4.81
C GLY A 190 -6.18 3.04 -6.34
N HIS A 191 -5.55 4.05 -6.94
CA HIS A 191 -5.34 4.28 -8.36
C HIS A 191 -6.56 4.79 -9.13
N THR A 192 -7.72 4.20 -8.97
CA THR A 192 -8.94 4.54 -9.72
C THR A 192 -9.87 5.51 -8.99
N HIS A 193 -9.45 5.95 -7.79
CA HIS A 193 -10.10 6.97 -6.96
C HIS A 193 -11.53 6.62 -6.48
N GLU A 194 -11.93 5.35 -6.56
CA GLU A 194 -13.21 4.92 -6.00
C GLU A 194 -13.27 5.19 -4.51
N THR A 195 -14.47 5.55 -4.06
CA THR A 195 -14.79 5.69 -2.63
C THR A 195 -15.82 4.64 -2.28
N LEU A 196 -15.43 3.62 -1.53
CA LEU A 196 -16.32 2.56 -1.05
C LEU A 196 -16.75 2.87 0.39
N PRO A 197 -18.04 3.21 0.63
CA PRO A 197 -18.56 3.46 1.97
C PRO A 197 -18.48 2.22 2.87
N GLN A 198 -18.48 1.03 2.26
CA GLN A 198 -18.24 -0.27 2.90
C GLN A 198 -17.30 -1.09 2.02
N PRO A 199 -16.44 -1.94 2.60
CA PRO A 199 -15.59 -2.82 1.83
C PRO A 199 -16.42 -3.77 0.96
N GLU A 200 -15.96 -3.99 -0.26
CA GLU A 200 -16.46 -5.07 -1.09
C GLU A 200 -15.86 -6.40 -0.61
N MET A 201 -16.67 -7.44 -0.49
CA MET A 201 -16.21 -8.74 0.01
C MET A 201 -16.05 -9.73 -1.16
N VAL A 202 -14.85 -10.21 -1.40
CA VAL A 202 -14.55 -11.27 -2.40
C VAL A 202 -13.83 -12.40 -1.68
N ASN A 203 -14.36 -13.62 -1.72
CA ASN A 203 -13.81 -14.77 -0.98
C ASN A 203 -13.53 -14.49 0.51
N ASN A 204 -14.41 -13.75 1.17
CA ASN A 204 -14.24 -13.25 2.54
C ASN A 204 -13.08 -12.26 2.75
N ILE A 205 -12.45 -11.77 1.70
CA ILE A 205 -11.41 -10.75 1.75
C ILE A 205 -12.08 -9.38 1.60
N PRO A 206 -11.92 -8.47 2.56
CA PRO A 206 -12.38 -7.09 2.41
C PRO A 206 -11.47 -6.33 1.45
N ILE A 207 -12.10 -5.68 0.46
CA ILE A 207 -11.46 -4.72 -0.45
C ILE A 207 -11.97 -3.34 -0.08
N ALA A 208 -11.10 -2.45 0.38
CA ALA A 208 -11.44 -1.10 0.81
C ALA A 208 -10.73 -0.06 -0.05
N HIS A 209 -11.50 0.94 -0.51
CA HIS A 209 -11.01 2.11 -1.25
C HIS A 209 -11.53 3.39 -0.57
N PRO A 210 -10.67 4.23 0.03
CA PRO A 210 -11.10 5.42 0.77
C PRO A 210 -11.34 6.63 -0.13
N GLY A 211 -11.10 6.52 -1.42
CA GLY A 211 -11.14 7.62 -2.36
C GLY A 211 -9.80 8.33 -2.49
N ALA A 212 -9.81 9.58 -2.94
CA ALA A 212 -8.62 10.35 -3.26
C ALA A 212 -8.58 11.72 -2.56
N TYR A 213 -7.46 12.44 -2.74
CA TYR A 213 -7.24 13.82 -2.31
C TYR A 213 -7.38 14.07 -0.80
N ALA A 214 -7.08 13.05 0.02
CA ALA A 214 -7.24 13.09 1.47
C ALA A 214 -8.67 13.45 1.91
N ALA A 215 -9.69 13.14 1.09
CA ALA A 215 -11.08 13.41 1.46
C ALA A 215 -11.55 12.53 2.60
N HIS A 216 -11.07 11.29 2.65
CA HIS A 216 -11.44 10.32 3.68
C HIS A 216 -10.22 9.52 4.15
N VAL A 217 -10.37 8.86 5.29
CA VAL A 217 -9.54 7.76 5.77
C VAL A 217 -10.45 6.58 6.10
N GLY A 218 -10.09 5.39 5.62
CA GLY A 218 -10.76 4.14 5.98
C GLY A 218 -10.16 3.58 7.26
N ARG A 219 -10.98 3.21 8.24
CA ARG A 219 -10.58 2.45 9.43
C ARG A 219 -11.09 1.03 9.31
N LEU A 220 -10.20 0.09 9.20
CA LEU A 220 -10.48 -1.35 9.08
C LEU A 220 -10.09 -2.06 10.38
N GLU A 221 -10.97 -2.91 10.89
CA GLU A 221 -10.68 -3.79 12.03
C GLU A 221 -10.81 -5.25 11.61
N LEU A 222 -9.72 -6.01 11.77
CA LEU A 222 -9.67 -7.44 11.50
C LEU A 222 -9.46 -8.21 12.78
N ILE A 223 -10.14 -9.35 12.90
CA ILE A 223 -9.91 -10.35 13.96
C ILE A 223 -9.16 -11.53 13.36
N VAL A 224 -8.09 -11.94 14.05
CA VAL A 224 -7.29 -13.11 13.70
C VAL A 224 -7.73 -14.28 14.55
N GLU A 225 -8.24 -15.32 13.92
CA GLU A 225 -8.75 -16.52 14.59
C GLU A 225 -8.29 -17.77 13.84
N ASN A 226 -7.77 -18.76 14.56
CA ASN A 226 -7.44 -20.08 13.98
C ASN A 226 -6.61 -20.04 12.69
N GLY A 227 -5.70 -19.06 12.58
CA GLY A 227 -4.84 -18.89 11.39
C GLY A 227 -5.49 -18.17 10.20
N GLY A 228 -6.76 -17.75 10.32
CA GLY A 228 -7.46 -16.90 9.34
C GLY A 228 -7.75 -15.51 9.89
N THR A 229 -8.27 -14.65 9.02
CA THR A 229 -8.72 -13.30 9.37
C THR A 229 -10.15 -13.08 8.91
N ARG A 230 -10.89 -12.26 9.67
CA ARG A 230 -12.20 -11.78 9.25
C ARG A 230 -12.37 -10.29 9.55
N LEU A 231 -13.15 -9.63 8.73
CA LEU A 231 -13.57 -8.26 8.96
C LEU A 231 -14.48 -8.20 10.19
N ALA A 232 -14.13 -7.36 11.17
CA ALA A 232 -14.94 -7.10 12.35
C ALA A 232 -15.70 -5.78 12.24
N ALA A 233 -15.04 -4.73 11.72
CA ALA A 233 -15.64 -3.41 11.53
C ALA A 233 -14.93 -2.67 10.39
N TYR A 234 -15.66 -1.75 9.76
CA TYR A 234 -15.13 -0.75 8.86
C TYR A 234 -15.83 0.58 9.05
N GLU A 235 -15.07 1.64 8.98
CA GLU A 235 -15.59 3.01 9.01
C GLU A 235 -14.83 3.87 8.00
N LEU A 236 -15.56 4.59 7.16
CA LEU A 236 -15.02 5.59 6.27
C LEU A 236 -15.25 6.97 6.87
N MET A 237 -14.18 7.61 7.34
CA MET A 237 -14.23 8.87 8.08
C MET A 237 -13.79 10.04 7.18
N PRO A 238 -14.49 11.19 7.22
CA PRO A 238 -14.03 12.41 6.57
C PRO A 238 -12.69 12.89 7.15
N LEU A 239 -11.74 13.22 6.27
CA LEU A 239 -10.43 13.69 6.67
C LEU A 239 -10.23 15.19 6.38
N LEU A 240 -10.65 15.68 5.21
CA LEU A 240 -10.65 17.11 4.82
C LEU A 240 -12.03 17.58 4.39
#